data_41d02ed01fb7061f79657a73f6d06cf8
#
_entry.id   41d02ed01fb7061f79657a73f6d06cf8
#
_cell.length_a   1.000
_cell.length_b   1.000
_cell.length_c   1.000
_cell.angle_alpha   90.00
_cell.angle_beta   90.00
_cell.angle_gamma   90.00
#
_symmetry.space_group_name_H-M   'P 1'
#
loop_
_entity.id
_entity.type
_entity.pdbx_description
1 polymer ?
#
loop_
_entity_poly.entity_id
_entity_poly.type
_entity_poly.pdbx_seq_one_letter_code
_entity_poly.pdbx_strand_id
1 'polypeptide(L)'
;FRHNHWRASRLHLGAFGDVTKIKMQLIESYKLAETGWQATLDETLEQFEKLCLAHRHCEFFWFPQTDKAQVKCIDETQAEPSYPLAEEGSRVGWNYEVLPNHRPVKHSEMEYSVPFERAIDCMKDIQALLDKDFRQIKWPVEFRAQGADDVALSPAFGKDVVTISVHQGAEEEDEPYFRACEEIFLSYDGKPHWGKVNYLTGEQMESLHEGWDSWWEVRNAIDPSKTFLNYYLRSLSD
;
A
#
# COMPACT_ATOMS: atom_id res chain seq x y z
N PHE A 1 24.16 17.13 -5.07
CA PHE A 1 24.35 16.53 -3.74
C PHE A 1 23.12 16.74 -2.86
N ARG A 2 22.69 17.96 -2.52
CA ARG A 2 21.55 18.21 -1.63
C ARG A 2 20.19 17.69 -2.15
N HIS A 3 19.96 17.69 -3.46
CA HIS A 3 18.70 17.24 -4.05
C HIS A 3 18.55 15.72 -3.92
N ASN A 4 19.59 14.94 -4.15
CA ASN A 4 19.56 13.48 -3.98
C ASN A 4 19.37 13.07 -2.53
N HIS A 5 20.00 13.81 -1.57
CA HIS A 5 19.78 13.59 -0.14
C HIS A 5 18.31 13.78 0.25
N TRP A 6 17.65 14.84 -0.25
CA TRP A 6 16.23 15.07 0.00
C TRP A 6 15.34 13.95 -0.53
N ARG A 7 15.58 13.48 -1.76
CA ARG A 7 14.82 12.40 -2.37
C ARG A 7 14.95 11.09 -1.59
N ALA A 8 16.18 10.71 -1.25
CA ALA A 8 16.46 9.50 -0.50
C ALA A 8 15.91 9.57 0.94
N SER A 9 15.96 10.76 1.58
CA SER A 9 15.51 10.95 2.97
C SER A 9 14.01 10.82 3.17
N ARG A 10 13.18 10.99 2.11
CA ARG A 10 11.72 10.85 2.22
C ARG A 10 11.26 9.42 2.54
N LEU A 11 12.07 8.42 2.16
CA LEU A 11 11.88 7.03 2.54
C LEU A 11 13.23 6.46 3.02
N HIS A 12 13.69 6.95 4.18
CA HIS A 12 15.02 6.63 4.70
C HIS A 12 15.09 5.35 5.54
N LEU A 13 13.97 4.73 5.86
CA LEU A 13 13.87 3.45 6.59
C LEU A 13 14.62 3.41 7.94
N GLY A 14 14.85 4.56 8.57
CA GLY A 14 15.68 4.68 9.76
C GLY A 14 17.20 4.58 9.52
N ALA A 15 17.65 4.35 8.28
CA ALA A 15 19.03 4.04 7.94
C ALA A 15 19.97 5.25 7.84
N PHE A 16 19.45 6.48 7.90
CA PHE A 16 20.20 7.72 7.74
C PHE A 16 20.48 8.43 9.06
N GLY A 17 19.95 7.92 10.17
CA GLY A 17 20.05 8.54 11.48
C GLY A 17 18.68 8.87 12.10
N ASP A 18 18.72 9.55 13.24
CA ASP A 18 17.52 9.99 13.95
C ASP A 18 16.96 11.27 13.34
N VAL A 19 15.66 11.26 13.00
CA VAL A 19 14.96 12.47 12.53
C VAL A 19 14.50 13.27 13.74
N THR A 20 15.17 14.39 14.01
CA THR A 20 14.88 15.27 15.16
C THR A 20 13.92 16.41 14.81
N LYS A 21 13.77 16.75 13.53
CA LYS A 21 12.91 17.85 13.08
C LYS A 21 12.40 17.60 11.66
N ILE A 22 11.09 17.80 11.46
CA ILE A 22 10.45 17.79 10.15
C ILE A 22 9.78 19.16 9.94
N LYS A 23 10.00 19.77 8.76
CA LYS A 23 9.27 20.95 8.31
C LYS A 23 8.29 20.53 7.23
N MET A 24 7.00 20.71 7.50
CA MET A 24 5.93 20.36 6.57
C MET A 24 5.22 21.62 6.08
N GLN A 25 4.87 21.66 4.79
CA GLN A 25 3.95 22.64 4.26
C GLN A 25 2.54 22.15 4.55
N LEU A 26 1.79 22.92 5.33
CA LEU A 26 0.39 22.60 5.61
C LEU A 26 -0.52 23.22 4.55
N ILE A 27 -1.67 22.60 4.36
CA ILE A 27 -2.81 23.12 3.60
C ILE A 27 -3.97 23.36 4.58
N GLU A 28 -4.96 24.12 4.15
CA GLU A 28 -6.19 24.29 4.94
C GLU A 28 -6.93 22.96 5.06
N SER A 29 -7.62 22.75 6.19
CA SER A 29 -8.49 21.60 6.39
C SER A 29 -9.64 21.67 5.38
N TYR A 30 -10.01 20.51 4.85
CA TYR A 30 -11.09 20.36 3.88
C TYR A 30 -12.05 19.26 4.32
N LYS A 31 -13.27 19.29 3.80
CA LYS A 31 -14.29 18.31 4.11
C LYS A 31 -14.32 17.22 3.04
N LEU A 32 -14.61 16.01 3.49
CA LEU A 32 -14.71 14.82 2.66
C LEU A 32 -16.08 14.18 2.81
N ALA A 33 -16.62 13.71 1.70
CA ALA A 33 -17.77 12.82 1.63
C ALA A 33 -17.29 11.41 1.29
N GLU A 34 -17.62 10.45 2.13
CA GLU A 34 -17.33 9.03 1.91
C GLU A 34 -18.62 8.33 1.46
N THR A 35 -18.52 7.56 0.39
CA THR A 35 -19.61 6.72 -0.13
C THR A 35 -19.09 5.29 -0.24
N GLY A 36 -19.85 4.33 0.31
CA GLY A 36 -19.53 2.91 0.26
C GLY A 36 -20.72 2.06 -0.18
N TRP A 37 -20.43 0.96 -0.86
CA TRP A 37 -21.43 -0.03 -1.26
C TRP A 37 -20.79 -1.42 -1.36
N GLN A 38 -21.62 -2.44 -1.51
CA GLN A 38 -21.18 -3.82 -1.76
C GLN A 38 -21.48 -4.22 -3.20
N ALA A 39 -20.55 -4.97 -3.80
CA ALA A 39 -20.67 -5.58 -5.12
C ALA A 39 -19.94 -6.94 -5.12
N THR A 40 -19.97 -7.70 -6.21
CA THR A 40 -19.06 -8.82 -6.43
C THR A 40 -17.67 -8.32 -6.82
N LEU A 41 -16.65 -9.20 -6.76
CA LEU A 41 -15.31 -8.83 -7.22
C LEU A 41 -15.33 -8.45 -8.70
N ASP A 42 -15.95 -9.27 -9.54
CA ASP A 42 -16.00 -9.03 -10.99
C ASP A 42 -16.65 -7.67 -11.33
N GLU A 43 -17.84 -7.38 -10.76
CA GLU A 43 -18.51 -6.09 -10.95
C GLU A 43 -17.64 -4.91 -10.50
N THR A 44 -16.87 -5.11 -9.42
CA THR A 44 -15.99 -4.06 -8.89
C THR A 44 -14.79 -3.83 -9.80
N LEU A 45 -14.13 -4.89 -10.26
CA LEU A 45 -12.98 -4.80 -11.16
C LEU A 45 -13.35 -4.18 -12.51
N GLU A 46 -14.52 -4.53 -13.09
CA GLU A 46 -15.01 -3.92 -14.33
C GLU A 46 -15.18 -2.40 -14.25
N GLN A 47 -15.46 -1.87 -13.05
CA GLN A 47 -15.71 -0.44 -12.84
C GLN A 47 -14.52 0.30 -12.25
N PHE A 48 -13.48 -0.41 -11.77
CA PHE A 48 -12.45 0.17 -10.91
C PHE A 48 -11.71 1.34 -11.55
N GLU A 49 -11.27 1.21 -12.81
CA GLU A 49 -10.60 2.29 -13.53
C GLU A 49 -11.50 3.54 -13.64
N LYS A 50 -12.77 3.35 -13.96
CA LYS A 50 -13.74 4.45 -14.04
C LYS A 50 -13.95 5.12 -12.68
N LEU A 51 -13.99 4.33 -11.59
CA LEU A 51 -14.10 4.86 -10.24
C LEU A 51 -12.85 5.67 -9.85
N CYS A 52 -11.65 5.18 -10.17
CA CYS A 52 -10.41 5.91 -9.93
C CYS A 52 -10.33 7.24 -10.70
N LEU A 53 -10.88 7.32 -11.90
CA LEU A 53 -10.94 8.57 -12.67
C LEU A 53 -12.00 9.55 -12.16
N ALA A 54 -13.06 9.04 -11.54
CA ALA A 54 -14.19 9.85 -11.07
C ALA A 54 -14.02 10.35 -9.64
N HIS A 55 -13.25 9.67 -8.80
CA HIS A 55 -13.14 9.91 -7.37
C HIS A 55 -11.70 10.23 -6.95
N ARG A 56 -11.55 11.06 -5.92
CA ARG A 56 -10.24 11.41 -5.34
C ARG A 56 -9.53 10.21 -4.71
N HIS A 57 -10.28 9.39 -3.99
CA HIS A 57 -9.79 8.14 -3.40
C HIS A 57 -10.76 7.02 -3.74
N CYS A 58 -10.23 5.87 -4.13
CA CYS A 58 -11.01 4.68 -4.42
C CYS A 58 -10.26 3.45 -3.93
N GLU A 59 -10.93 2.65 -3.12
CA GLU A 59 -10.43 1.38 -2.62
C GLU A 59 -11.57 0.39 -2.46
N PHE A 60 -11.24 -0.90 -2.38
CA PHE A 60 -12.17 -1.91 -1.92
C PHE A 60 -11.49 -2.99 -1.10
N PHE A 61 -12.29 -3.64 -0.26
CA PHE A 61 -11.92 -4.86 0.47
C PHE A 61 -12.75 -6.02 -0.07
N TRP A 62 -12.11 -6.97 -0.71
CA TRP A 62 -12.77 -8.19 -1.18
C TRP A 62 -12.66 -9.30 -0.14
N PHE A 63 -13.78 -9.93 0.19
CA PHE A 63 -13.89 -11.03 1.15
C PHE A 63 -14.05 -12.36 0.40
N PRO A 64 -12.99 -13.21 0.29
CA PRO A 64 -13.00 -14.42 -0.52
C PRO A 64 -14.15 -15.39 -0.20
N GLN A 65 -14.49 -15.52 1.11
CA GLN A 65 -15.51 -16.46 1.56
C GLN A 65 -16.92 -16.17 1.04
N THR A 66 -17.21 -14.93 0.68
CA THR A 66 -18.56 -14.47 0.30
C THR A 66 -18.62 -13.85 -1.08
N ASP A 67 -17.48 -13.70 -1.73
CA ASP A 67 -17.29 -12.96 -2.99
C ASP A 67 -17.84 -11.51 -2.94
N LYS A 68 -17.81 -10.88 -1.74
CA LYS A 68 -18.26 -9.51 -1.56
C LYS A 68 -17.07 -8.57 -1.55
N ALA A 69 -17.12 -7.57 -2.40
CA ALA A 69 -16.24 -6.41 -2.37
C ALA A 69 -16.96 -5.25 -1.67
N GLN A 70 -16.39 -4.74 -0.57
CA GLN A 70 -16.83 -3.51 0.07
C GLN A 70 -16.07 -2.36 -0.57
N VAL A 71 -16.73 -1.66 -1.48
CA VAL A 71 -16.15 -0.51 -2.22
C VAL A 71 -16.32 0.75 -1.40
N LYS A 72 -15.29 1.60 -1.43
CA LYS A 72 -15.29 2.91 -0.77
C LYS A 72 -14.67 3.96 -1.68
N CYS A 73 -15.40 5.05 -1.92
CA CYS A 73 -14.94 6.23 -2.63
C CYS A 73 -15.04 7.45 -1.73
N ILE A 74 -14.05 8.36 -1.81
CA ILE A 74 -14.01 9.57 -0.98
C ILE A 74 -13.67 10.77 -1.87
N ASP A 75 -14.46 11.84 -1.75
CA ASP A 75 -14.29 13.08 -2.49
C ASP A 75 -14.34 14.31 -1.61
N GLU A 76 -13.72 15.40 -2.06
CA GLU A 76 -13.91 16.71 -1.43
C GLU A 76 -15.36 17.19 -1.58
N THR A 77 -15.88 17.83 -0.54
CA THR A 77 -17.26 18.32 -0.52
C THR A 77 -17.38 19.68 0.16
N GLN A 78 -18.41 20.43 -0.21
CA GLN A 78 -18.85 21.64 0.50
C GLN A 78 -20.00 21.37 1.48
N ALA A 79 -20.50 20.13 1.54
CA ALA A 79 -21.54 19.76 2.49
C ALA A 79 -21.08 19.91 3.94
N GLU A 80 -21.98 20.28 4.84
CA GLU A 80 -21.66 20.41 6.26
C GLU A 80 -21.70 19.04 6.95
N PRO A 81 -20.73 18.72 7.83
CA PRO A 81 -20.76 17.53 8.65
C PRO A 81 -21.99 17.49 9.55
N SER A 82 -22.57 16.30 9.72
CA SER A 82 -23.62 16.05 10.68
C SER A 82 -23.08 15.20 11.84
N TYR A 83 -23.33 15.61 13.08
CA TYR A 83 -22.83 14.91 14.27
C TYR A 83 -23.93 14.28 15.11
N PRO A 84 -23.72 13.06 15.67
CA PRO A 84 -22.49 12.26 15.52
C PRO A 84 -22.25 11.89 14.05
N LEU A 85 -20.97 11.72 13.66
CA LEU A 85 -20.65 11.25 12.31
C LEU A 85 -21.36 9.93 12.02
N ALA A 86 -21.86 9.81 10.79
CA ALA A 86 -22.42 8.55 10.31
C ALA A 86 -21.32 7.47 10.26
N GLU A 87 -21.73 6.21 10.14
CA GLU A 87 -20.83 5.08 9.98
C GLU A 87 -20.03 5.18 8.66
N GLU A 88 -18.94 4.43 8.59
CA GLU A 88 -18.15 4.30 7.36
C GLU A 88 -19.03 3.93 6.17
N GLY A 89 -18.72 4.50 5.00
CA GLY A 89 -19.48 4.31 3.77
C GLY A 89 -20.63 5.29 3.53
N SER A 90 -20.94 6.22 4.46
CA SER A 90 -22.01 7.22 4.27
C SER A 90 -21.81 8.50 5.09
N ARG A 91 -20.56 8.89 5.36
CA ARG A 91 -20.26 10.02 6.26
C ARG A 91 -19.71 11.23 5.50
N VAL A 92 -20.04 12.41 6.03
CA VAL A 92 -19.41 13.69 5.68
C VAL A 92 -18.74 14.24 6.91
N GLY A 93 -17.45 14.54 6.82
CA GLY A 93 -16.64 15.04 7.93
C GLY A 93 -15.42 15.80 7.46
N TRP A 94 -14.64 16.30 8.41
CA TRP A 94 -13.33 16.87 8.09
C TRP A 94 -12.36 15.76 7.66
N ASN A 95 -11.38 16.11 6.85
CA ASN A 95 -10.39 15.15 6.35
C ASN A 95 -9.72 14.32 7.47
N TYR A 96 -9.43 14.93 8.62
CA TYR A 96 -8.86 14.25 9.78
C TYR A 96 -9.86 13.38 10.57
N GLU A 97 -11.15 13.42 10.25
CA GLU A 97 -12.20 12.56 10.82
C GLU A 97 -12.56 11.39 9.89
N VAL A 98 -12.48 11.63 8.57
CA VAL A 98 -12.89 10.64 7.55
C VAL A 98 -11.75 9.71 7.16
N LEU A 99 -10.51 10.23 7.00
CA LEU A 99 -9.37 9.43 6.54
C LEU A 99 -8.84 8.38 7.55
N PRO A 100 -8.84 8.65 8.88
CA PRO A 100 -8.35 7.65 9.83
C PRO A 100 -9.25 6.42 9.89
N ASN A 101 -8.62 5.24 9.83
CA ASN A 101 -9.29 3.96 10.02
C ASN A 101 -8.84 3.33 11.34
N HIS A 102 -9.80 2.78 12.11
CA HIS A 102 -9.53 2.00 13.29
C HIS A 102 -9.50 0.51 12.95
N ARG A 103 -8.33 -0.13 13.12
CA ARG A 103 -8.12 -1.56 12.83
C ARG A 103 -7.73 -2.30 14.12
N PRO A 104 -8.70 -2.69 14.99
CA PRO A 104 -8.42 -3.24 16.31
C PRO A 104 -7.92 -4.68 16.31
N VAL A 105 -8.19 -5.43 15.22
CA VAL A 105 -7.84 -6.86 15.16
C VAL A 105 -6.39 -7.02 14.68
N LYS A 106 -5.58 -7.72 15.47
CA LYS A 106 -4.19 -7.99 15.12
C LYS A 106 -4.11 -8.97 13.95
N HIS A 107 -3.28 -8.63 12.97
CA HIS A 107 -3.05 -9.42 11.77
C HIS A 107 -1.62 -9.26 11.28
N SER A 108 -1.14 -10.18 10.48
CA SER A 108 -0.01 -10.03 9.59
C SER A 108 -0.51 -9.59 8.21
N GLU A 109 0.33 -8.88 7.49
CA GLU A 109 -0.02 -8.27 6.21
C GLU A 109 1.17 -8.28 5.26
N MET A 110 0.90 -8.68 4.02
CA MET A 110 1.80 -8.50 2.89
C MET A 110 1.12 -7.55 1.90
N GLU A 111 1.82 -6.51 1.45
CA GLU A 111 1.31 -5.52 0.51
C GLU A 111 2.31 -5.31 -0.62
N TYR A 112 1.83 -5.36 -1.85
CA TYR A 112 2.59 -5.09 -3.05
C TYR A 112 1.90 -4.04 -3.91
N SER A 113 2.68 -3.15 -4.50
CA SER A 113 2.23 -2.18 -5.49
C SER A 113 2.54 -2.69 -6.88
N VAL A 114 1.52 -2.96 -7.67
CA VAL A 114 1.62 -3.40 -9.07
C VAL A 114 1.31 -2.24 -10.01
N PRO A 115 1.91 -2.18 -11.22
CA PRO A 115 1.52 -1.19 -12.22
C PRO A 115 0.02 -1.17 -12.44
N PHE A 116 -0.57 0.03 -12.52
CA PHE A 116 -2.03 0.21 -12.55
C PHE A 116 -2.70 -0.63 -13.66
N GLU A 117 -2.11 -0.65 -14.85
CA GLU A 117 -2.60 -1.38 -16.02
C GLU A 117 -2.56 -2.91 -15.89
N ARG A 118 -1.82 -3.44 -14.92
CA ARG A 118 -1.68 -4.88 -14.67
C ARG A 118 -2.43 -5.38 -13.44
N ALA A 119 -2.97 -4.45 -12.65
CA ALA A 119 -3.48 -4.75 -11.31
C ALA A 119 -4.74 -5.63 -11.33
N ILE A 120 -5.63 -5.44 -12.31
CA ILE A 120 -6.86 -6.24 -12.45
C ILE A 120 -6.53 -7.71 -12.72
N ASP A 121 -5.58 -7.98 -13.62
CA ASP A 121 -5.17 -9.35 -13.93
C ASP A 121 -4.45 -9.98 -12.74
N CYS A 122 -3.59 -9.23 -12.05
CA CYS A 122 -2.96 -9.67 -10.81
C CYS A 122 -4.00 -10.05 -9.74
N MET A 123 -5.04 -9.23 -9.55
CA MET A 123 -6.11 -9.51 -8.59
C MET A 123 -6.90 -10.78 -8.95
N LYS A 124 -7.15 -11.04 -10.24
CA LYS A 124 -7.80 -12.27 -10.70
C LYS A 124 -6.94 -13.51 -10.43
N ASP A 125 -5.63 -13.41 -10.59
CA ASP A 125 -4.72 -14.52 -10.27
C ASP A 125 -4.67 -14.76 -8.74
N ILE A 126 -4.71 -13.71 -7.91
CA ILE A 126 -4.86 -13.85 -6.45
C ILE A 126 -6.20 -14.52 -6.11
N GLN A 127 -7.30 -14.13 -6.74
CA GLN A 127 -8.60 -14.79 -6.55
C GLN A 127 -8.51 -16.27 -6.91
N ALA A 128 -7.95 -16.61 -8.06
CA ALA A 128 -7.80 -18.00 -8.51
C ALA A 128 -6.93 -18.82 -7.54
N LEU A 129 -5.87 -18.25 -7.00
CA LEU A 129 -5.03 -18.86 -5.98
C LEU A 129 -5.83 -19.17 -4.71
N LEU A 130 -6.58 -18.19 -4.19
CA LEU A 130 -7.38 -18.39 -2.98
C LEU A 130 -8.47 -19.44 -3.19
N ASP A 131 -9.17 -19.40 -4.32
CA ASP A 131 -10.23 -20.34 -4.65
C ASP A 131 -9.74 -21.78 -4.80
N LYS A 132 -8.52 -21.96 -5.24
CA LYS A 132 -7.93 -23.28 -5.48
C LYS A 132 -7.25 -23.84 -4.23
N ASP A 133 -6.30 -23.07 -3.67
CA ASP A 133 -5.30 -23.61 -2.74
C ASP A 133 -5.45 -23.05 -1.30
N PHE A 134 -6.15 -21.93 -1.11
CA PHE A 134 -6.23 -21.21 0.17
C PHE A 134 -7.67 -20.84 0.58
N ARG A 135 -8.62 -21.72 0.32
CA ARG A 135 -10.05 -21.51 0.64
C ARG A 135 -10.36 -21.23 2.11
N GLN A 136 -9.45 -21.59 3.02
CA GLN A 136 -9.59 -21.32 4.46
C GLN A 136 -9.37 -19.87 4.84
N ILE A 137 -8.73 -19.05 3.98
CA ILE A 137 -8.46 -17.64 4.25
C ILE A 137 -9.77 -16.87 4.35
N LYS A 138 -9.96 -16.19 5.48
CA LYS A 138 -11.17 -15.40 5.79
C LYS A 138 -10.93 -13.91 5.74
N TRP A 139 -9.67 -13.51 5.79
CA TRP A 139 -9.26 -12.11 5.77
C TRP A 139 -9.47 -11.52 4.38
N PRO A 140 -9.86 -10.23 4.31
CA PRO A 140 -10.06 -9.58 3.02
C PRO A 140 -8.75 -9.33 2.29
N VAL A 141 -8.85 -9.17 0.98
CA VAL A 141 -7.81 -8.59 0.14
C VAL A 141 -8.18 -7.12 -0.10
N GLU A 142 -7.28 -6.21 0.25
CA GLU A 142 -7.44 -4.77 -0.02
C GLU A 142 -6.87 -4.45 -1.41
N PHE A 143 -7.53 -3.55 -2.12
CA PHE A 143 -7.16 -3.11 -3.46
C PHE A 143 -7.37 -1.60 -3.58
N ARG A 144 -6.28 -0.83 -3.71
CA ARG A 144 -6.30 0.63 -3.61
C ARG A 144 -5.41 1.28 -4.66
N ALA A 145 -5.96 2.23 -5.44
CA ALA A 145 -5.17 3.02 -6.39
C ALA A 145 -4.29 4.05 -5.67
N GLN A 146 -3.07 4.23 -6.19
CA GLN A 146 -2.11 5.22 -5.73
C GLN A 146 -1.43 5.88 -6.92
N GLY A 147 -1.39 7.22 -6.93
CA GLY A 147 -0.68 8.00 -7.95
C GLY A 147 0.83 7.89 -7.83
N ALA A 148 1.50 8.13 -8.95
CA ALA A 148 2.95 8.14 -9.05
C ALA A 148 3.61 9.18 -8.13
N ASP A 149 4.82 8.87 -7.67
CA ASP A 149 5.67 9.79 -6.92
C ASP A 149 7.12 9.78 -7.45
N ASP A 150 8.00 10.58 -6.81
CA ASP A 150 9.42 10.70 -7.15
C ASP A 150 10.36 10.30 -5.99
N VAL A 151 9.89 9.47 -5.07
CA VAL A 151 10.66 8.99 -3.91
C VAL A 151 11.47 7.75 -4.30
N ALA A 152 12.78 7.79 -4.11
CA ALA A 152 13.74 6.82 -4.67
C ALA A 152 13.41 5.34 -4.45
N LEU A 153 12.92 4.96 -3.26
CA LEU A 153 12.54 3.59 -2.94
C LEU A 153 11.02 3.38 -2.84
N SER A 154 10.22 4.34 -3.34
CA SER A 154 8.76 4.19 -3.34
C SER A 154 8.33 3.07 -4.28
N PRO A 155 7.39 2.23 -3.87
CA PRO A 155 6.74 1.30 -4.77
C PRO A 155 6.01 1.97 -5.95
N ALA A 156 5.60 3.26 -5.80
CA ALA A 156 4.93 4.07 -6.83
C ALA A 156 5.90 4.99 -7.59
N PHE A 157 7.22 4.75 -7.52
CA PHE A 157 8.19 5.59 -8.20
C PHE A 157 7.96 5.65 -9.72
N GLY A 158 7.65 6.85 -10.22
CA GLY A 158 7.54 7.15 -11.65
C GLY A 158 6.30 6.60 -12.37
N LYS A 159 5.38 5.88 -11.71
CA LYS A 159 4.17 5.33 -12.32
C LYS A 159 3.02 5.19 -11.33
N ASP A 160 1.81 5.30 -11.85
CA ASP A 160 0.61 4.97 -11.08
C ASP A 160 0.56 3.48 -10.80
N VAL A 161 0.12 3.12 -9.60
CA VAL A 161 0.07 1.74 -9.13
C VAL A 161 -1.26 1.45 -8.45
N VAL A 162 -1.52 0.17 -8.26
CA VAL A 162 -2.51 -0.31 -7.29
C VAL A 162 -1.77 -1.08 -6.21
N THR A 163 -2.01 -0.74 -4.96
CA THR A 163 -1.58 -1.55 -3.83
C THR A 163 -2.57 -2.67 -3.60
N ILE A 164 -2.07 -3.90 -3.51
CA ILE A 164 -2.86 -5.09 -3.21
C ILE A 164 -2.30 -5.67 -1.91
N SER A 165 -3.15 -5.68 -0.86
CA SER A 165 -2.75 -6.20 0.45
C SER A 165 -3.50 -7.49 0.76
N VAL A 166 -2.76 -8.51 1.16
CA VAL A 166 -3.28 -9.78 1.64
C VAL A 166 -3.02 -9.91 3.14
N HIS A 167 -3.98 -10.47 3.87
CA HIS A 167 -3.99 -10.46 5.32
C HIS A 167 -4.18 -11.85 5.89
N GLN A 168 -3.63 -12.09 7.10
CA GLN A 168 -3.89 -13.29 7.89
C GLN A 168 -3.94 -12.96 9.38
N GLY A 169 -4.70 -13.71 10.18
CA GLY A 169 -4.74 -13.51 11.62
C GLY A 169 -3.37 -13.69 12.27
N ALA A 170 -3.01 -12.83 13.23
CA ALA A 170 -1.68 -12.83 13.84
C ALA A 170 -1.27 -14.15 14.53
N GLU A 171 -2.25 -15.00 14.88
CA GLU A 171 -2.04 -16.32 15.49
C GLU A 171 -2.14 -17.47 14.47
N GLU A 172 -2.37 -17.17 13.18
CA GLU A 172 -2.53 -18.15 12.11
C GLU A 172 -1.26 -18.22 11.26
N GLU A 173 -1.02 -19.37 10.65
CA GLU A 173 0.11 -19.56 9.72
C GLU A 173 -0.12 -18.71 8.45
N ASP A 174 0.81 -17.83 8.13
CA ASP A 174 0.72 -16.92 7.01
C ASP A 174 1.74 -17.19 5.88
N GLU A 175 2.92 -17.75 6.22
CA GLU A 175 4.03 -17.86 5.29
C GLU A 175 3.71 -18.64 3.99
N PRO A 176 3.06 -19.83 3.98
CA PRO A 176 2.75 -20.51 2.73
C PRO A 176 1.83 -19.69 1.82
N TYR A 177 0.84 -19.02 2.40
CA TYR A 177 -0.09 -18.15 1.69
C TYR A 177 0.60 -16.92 1.13
N PHE A 178 1.37 -16.24 1.96
CA PHE A 178 2.06 -15.01 1.55
C PHE A 178 3.12 -15.29 0.48
N ARG A 179 3.88 -16.38 0.58
CA ARG A 179 4.84 -16.74 -0.48
C ARG A 179 4.15 -17.01 -1.81
N ALA A 180 3.02 -17.70 -1.81
CA ALA A 180 2.27 -17.95 -3.04
C ALA A 180 1.72 -16.64 -3.64
N CYS A 181 1.26 -15.71 -2.82
CA CYS A 181 0.86 -14.38 -3.29
C CYS A 181 2.05 -13.56 -3.79
N GLU A 182 3.19 -13.62 -3.12
CA GLU A 182 4.41 -12.91 -3.52
C GLU A 182 4.89 -13.32 -4.91
N GLU A 183 4.86 -14.62 -5.24
CA GLU A 183 5.18 -15.13 -6.58
C GLU A 183 4.28 -14.51 -7.65
N ILE A 184 2.98 -14.38 -7.37
CA ILE A 184 2.04 -13.69 -8.27
C ILE A 184 2.39 -12.21 -8.39
N PHE A 185 2.53 -11.49 -7.28
CA PHE A 185 2.87 -10.07 -7.30
C PHE A 185 4.13 -9.79 -8.12
N LEU A 186 5.18 -10.58 -7.94
CA LEU A 186 6.44 -10.44 -8.68
C LEU A 186 6.27 -10.69 -10.18
N SER A 187 5.39 -11.60 -10.59
CA SER A 187 5.10 -11.86 -12.01
C SER A 187 4.42 -10.67 -12.70
N TYR A 188 3.86 -9.74 -11.91
CA TYR A 188 3.24 -8.49 -12.35
C TYR A 188 4.10 -7.25 -12.08
N ASP A 189 5.42 -7.39 -11.91
CA ASP A 189 6.34 -6.30 -11.57
C ASP A 189 5.99 -5.58 -10.26
N GLY A 190 5.39 -6.29 -9.32
CA GLY A 190 4.99 -5.79 -8.01
C GLY A 190 6.19 -5.42 -7.16
N LYS A 191 6.10 -4.29 -6.45
CA LYS A 191 7.10 -3.81 -5.50
C LYS A 191 6.54 -3.88 -4.08
N PRO A 192 7.27 -4.46 -3.10
CA PRO A 192 6.76 -4.64 -1.75
C PRO A 192 6.67 -3.32 -0.99
N HIS A 193 5.71 -3.24 -0.06
CA HIS A 193 5.68 -2.20 0.96
C HIS A 193 6.74 -2.46 2.02
N TRP A 194 7.63 -1.51 2.28
CA TRP A 194 8.79 -1.63 3.16
C TRP A 194 8.48 -2.00 4.61
N GLY A 195 7.31 -1.71 5.11
CA GLY A 195 6.88 -1.98 6.48
C GLY A 195 6.00 -3.22 6.63
N LYS A 196 5.82 -4.02 5.58
CA LYS A 196 4.99 -5.22 5.55
C LYS A 196 5.85 -6.47 5.32
N VAL A 197 5.24 -7.65 5.46
CA VAL A 197 5.94 -8.91 5.21
C VAL A 197 6.34 -9.02 3.74
N ASN A 198 7.58 -9.38 3.50
CA ASN A 198 8.12 -9.80 2.21
C ASN A 198 9.30 -10.74 2.44
N TYR A 199 9.63 -11.55 1.43
CA TYR A 199 10.69 -12.55 1.53
C TYR A 199 11.82 -12.31 0.52
N LEU A 200 11.94 -11.08 0.00
CA LEU A 200 12.88 -10.74 -1.06
C LEU A 200 14.30 -10.61 -0.54
N THR A 201 15.23 -11.03 -1.39
CA THR A 201 16.68 -10.82 -1.20
C THR A 201 17.08 -9.39 -1.63
N GLY A 202 18.31 -8.98 -1.25
CA GLY A 202 18.87 -7.70 -1.68
C GLY A 202 18.92 -7.57 -3.20
N GLU A 203 19.36 -8.62 -3.92
CA GLU A 203 19.41 -8.66 -5.38
C GLU A 203 18.03 -8.47 -6.04
N GLN A 204 16.99 -9.10 -5.47
CA GLN A 204 15.63 -8.91 -5.94
C GLN A 204 15.13 -7.48 -5.69
N MET A 205 15.38 -6.93 -4.50
CA MET A 205 15.02 -5.54 -4.16
C MET A 205 15.72 -4.53 -5.08
N GLU A 206 17.01 -4.72 -5.36
CA GLU A 206 17.78 -3.90 -6.29
C GLU A 206 17.16 -3.92 -7.69
N SER A 207 16.79 -5.10 -8.20
CA SER A 207 16.19 -5.25 -9.52
C SER A 207 14.82 -4.55 -9.66
N LEU A 208 14.08 -4.41 -8.55
CA LEU A 208 12.75 -3.81 -8.53
C LEU A 208 12.78 -2.27 -8.37
N HIS A 209 13.84 -1.69 -7.78
CA HIS A 209 13.86 -0.28 -7.42
C HIS A 209 14.89 0.50 -8.23
N GLU A 210 14.44 1.27 -9.20
CA GLU A 210 15.29 2.13 -10.05
C GLU A 210 16.13 3.14 -9.25
N GLY A 211 15.67 3.53 -8.06
CA GLY A 211 16.37 4.44 -7.15
C GLY A 211 17.36 3.76 -6.19
N TRP A 212 17.59 2.44 -6.29
CA TRP A 212 18.36 1.64 -5.35
C TRP A 212 19.78 2.16 -5.15
N ASP A 213 20.58 2.22 -6.21
CA ASP A 213 21.97 2.66 -6.13
C ASP A 213 22.10 4.07 -5.57
N SER A 214 21.26 4.99 -6.04
CA SER A 214 21.31 6.38 -5.59
C SER A 214 20.93 6.53 -4.11
N TRP A 215 20.02 5.69 -3.61
CA TRP A 215 19.63 5.66 -2.19
C TRP A 215 20.78 5.10 -1.33
N TRP A 216 21.40 4.00 -1.75
CA TRP A 216 22.53 3.40 -1.04
C TRP A 216 23.77 4.30 -1.05
N GLU A 217 24.04 5.00 -2.15
CA GLU A 217 25.11 6.00 -2.24
C GLU A 217 24.93 7.09 -1.18
N VAL A 218 23.73 7.68 -1.09
CA VAL A 218 23.39 8.70 -0.10
C VAL A 218 23.46 8.14 1.31
N ARG A 219 22.91 6.96 1.55
CA ARG A 219 22.92 6.29 2.83
C ARG A 219 24.36 6.07 3.33
N ASN A 220 25.23 5.53 2.49
CA ASN A 220 26.63 5.25 2.85
C ASN A 220 27.47 6.52 3.06
N ALA A 221 27.13 7.61 2.37
CA ALA A 221 27.76 8.90 2.58
C ALA A 221 27.36 9.55 3.93
N ILE A 222 26.12 9.33 4.39
CA ILE A 222 25.61 9.90 5.66
C ILE A 222 26.12 9.10 6.88
N ASP A 223 26.07 7.77 6.80
CA ASP A 223 26.54 6.88 7.89
C ASP A 223 27.52 5.82 7.37
N PRO A 224 28.77 6.18 7.10
CA PRO A 224 29.78 5.26 6.56
C PRO A 224 30.13 4.13 7.54
N SER A 225 29.86 4.32 8.83
CA SER A 225 30.09 3.30 9.88
C SER A 225 28.98 2.28 9.96
N LYS A 226 27.90 2.42 9.18
CA LYS A 226 26.74 1.52 9.19
C LYS A 226 26.05 1.39 10.58
N THR A 227 26.10 2.45 11.40
CA THR A 227 25.54 2.48 12.76
C THR A 227 24.02 2.31 12.76
N PHE A 228 23.34 2.92 11.78
CA PHE A 228 21.89 2.94 11.67
C PHE A 228 21.29 1.82 10.81
N LEU A 229 22.08 0.87 10.33
CA LEU A 229 21.55 -0.31 9.67
C LEU A 229 21.08 -1.35 10.70
N ASN A 230 19.79 -1.69 10.66
CA ASN A 230 19.25 -2.84 11.38
C ASN A 230 19.57 -4.16 10.66
N TYR A 231 19.18 -5.29 11.25
CA TYR A 231 19.45 -6.62 10.68
C TYR A 231 18.87 -6.77 9.25
N TYR A 232 17.62 -6.36 9.06
CA TYR A 232 16.95 -6.45 7.75
C TYR A 232 17.68 -5.66 6.68
N LEU A 233 17.99 -4.38 6.93
CA LEU A 233 18.71 -3.55 5.94
C LEU A 233 20.15 -4.03 5.67
N ARG A 234 20.78 -4.67 6.66
CA ARG A 234 22.09 -5.33 6.43
C ARG A 234 21.96 -6.51 5.47
N SER A 235 20.93 -7.35 5.63
CA SER A 235 20.73 -8.49 4.73
C SER A 235 20.36 -8.10 3.29
N LEU A 236 19.97 -6.84 3.06
CA LEU A 236 19.73 -6.32 1.72
C LEU A 236 20.98 -5.67 1.09
N SER A 237 22.04 -5.37 1.88
CA SER A 237 23.23 -4.66 1.43
C SER A 237 24.40 -5.58 1.08
N ASP A 238 24.31 -6.84 1.40
CA ASP A 238 25.32 -7.88 1.15
C ASP A 238 24.98 -8.69 -0.10
#